data_e145c5925032ed56ef0bc9b1469fc7c4
#
_entry.id   e145c5925032ed56ef0bc9b1469fc7c4
#
_cell.length_a   1.000
_cell.length_b   1.000
_cell.length_c   1.000
_cell.angle_alpha   90.00
_cell.angle_beta   90.00
_cell.angle_gamma   90.00
#
_symmetry.space_group_name_H-M   'P 1'
#
loop_
_entity.id
_entity.type
_entity.pdbx_description
1 polymer ?
#
loop_
_entity_poly.entity_id
_entity_poly.type
_entity_poly.pdbx_seq_one_letter_code
_entity_poly.pdbx_strand_id
1 'polypeptide(L)'
;YIGERNFHAEKLILILSDENQNKDIESKIKEITEFYKKLNVLIEKKYINYKNFMEMTLLLANLLNKFTPDDEILLNLSGGRRSIPISLIYAGTFISNFKDINIKCVVIPEDKTYTPFKLLPSYLPDEIDIKLLSKLSQEITLTNMQDFLGIKQPTISMRLKRLEKHSYIILNGRDRYLTNLGHMVVDINIPEKNQTEEEI
;
A
#
# COMPACT_ATOMS: atom_id res chain seq x y z
N TYR A 1 1.28 -13.23 -15.34
CA TYR A 1 0.78 -12.28 -16.37
C TYR A 1 0.56 -10.86 -15.81
N ILE A 2 1.53 -10.37 -15.03
CA ILE A 2 1.48 -9.00 -14.48
C ILE A 2 2.08 -7.99 -15.47
N GLY A 3 2.68 -8.48 -16.57
CA GLY A 3 3.54 -7.69 -17.44
C GLY A 3 2.89 -7.01 -18.65
N GLU A 4 1.63 -7.27 -18.98
CA GLU A 4 1.21 -6.93 -20.34
C GLU A 4 0.66 -5.52 -20.57
N ARG A 5 0.42 -4.72 -19.54
CA ARG A 5 -0.16 -3.39 -19.82
C ARG A 5 0.47 -2.18 -19.13
N ASN A 6 1.17 -2.28 -17.99
CA ASN A 6 1.68 -1.07 -17.31
C ASN A 6 2.90 -1.25 -16.38
N PHE A 7 3.53 -2.41 -16.30
CA PHE A 7 4.67 -2.61 -15.39
C PHE A 7 5.78 -3.39 -16.12
N HIS A 8 6.86 -2.70 -16.48
CA HIS A 8 8.07 -3.35 -16.99
C HIS A 8 8.98 -3.67 -15.82
N ALA A 9 8.99 -4.95 -15.40
CA ALA A 9 9.90 -5.38 -14.37
C ALA A 9 11.31 -5.58 -14.95
N GLU A 10 12.31 -4.94 -14.37
CA GLU A 10 13.72 -5.21 -14.65
C GLU A 10 14.21 -6.44 -13.87
N LYS A 11 13.61 -6.68 -12.71
CA LYS A 11 13.97 -7.77 -11.82
C LYS A 11 12.72 -8.42 -11.22
N LEU A 12 12.72 -9.76 -11.19
CA LEU A 12 11.72 -10.59 -10.53
C LEU A 12 12.37 -11.35 -9.37
N ILE A 13 11.84 -11.19 -8.16
CA ILE A 13 12.28 -11.96 -7.00
C ILE A 13 11.18 -12.95 -6.64
N LEU A 14 11.47 -14.24 -6.81
CA LEU A 14 10.58 -15.33 -6.45
C LEU A 14 10.81 -15.71 -4.98
N ILE A 15 9.79 -15.51 -4.15
CA ILE A 15 9.79 -15.93 -2.75
C ILE A 15 9.23 -17.36 -2.67
N LEU A 16 10.07 -18.29 -2.28
CA LEU A 16 9.80 -19.72 -2.28
C LEU A 16 9.91 -20.29 -0.86
N SER A 17 9.08 -21.28 -0.57
CA SER A 17 9.23 -22.05 0.67
C SER A 17 10.39 -23.04 0.55
N ASP A 18 11.21 -23.16 1.59
CA ASP A 18 12.31 -24.12 1.70
C ASP A 18 11.85 -25.59 1.73
N GLU A 19 10.58 -25.85 2.09
CA GLU A 19 10.02 -27.20 2.14
C GLU A 19 9.40 -27.71 0.82
N ASN A 20 9.28 -26.86 -0.20
CA ASN A 20 8.61 -27.23 -1.45
C ASN A 20 9.58 -27.87 -2.46
N GLN A 21 9.92 -29.13 -2.27
CA GLN A 21 10.55 -29.98 -3.28
C GLN A 21 9.53 -30.75 -4.13
N ASN A 22 8.33 -30.20 -4.34
CA ASN A 22 7.32 -30.81 -5.19
C ASN A 22 7.69 -30.57 -6.67
N LYS A 23 7.79 -31.65 -7.46
CA LYS A 23 8.13 -31.60 -8.89
C LYS A 23 7.23 -30.67 -9.71
N ASP A 24 5.96 -30.56 -9.34
CA ASP A 24 5.00 -29.65 -10.01
C ASP A 24 5.37 -28.17 -9.79
N ILE A 25 5.82 -27.84 -8.60
CA ILE A 25 6.27 -26.48 -8.25
C ILE A 25 7.57 -26.14 -8.96
N GLU A 26 8.52 -27.09 -8.99
CA GLU A 26 9.78 -26.92 -9.71
C GLU A 26 9.55 -26.72 -11.21
N SER A 27 8.63 -27.48 -11.81
CA SER A 27 8.25 -27.31 -13.22
C SER A 27 7.69 -25.92 -13.49
N LYS A 28 6.77 -25.43 -12.64
CA LYS A 28 6.20 -24.07 -12.75
C LYS A 28 7.25 -22.98 -12.56
N ILE A 29 8.15 -23.14 -11.60
CA ILE A 29 9.26 -22.19 -11.39
C ILE A 29 10.17 -22.13 -12.62
N LYS A 30 10.43 -23.29 -13.24
CA LYS A 30 11.23 -23.36 -14.47
C LYS A 30 10.52 -22.63 -15.61
N GLU A 31 9.23 -22.89 -15.81
CA GLU A 31 8.41 -22.21 -16.84
C GLU A 31 8.41 -20.69 -16.65
N ILE A 32 8.15 -20.21 -15.44
CA ILE A 32 8.21 -18.78 -15.10
C ILE A 32 9.61 -18.22 -15.38
N THR A 33 10.65 -18.93 -14.97
CA THR A 33 12.04 -18.52 -15.16
C THR A 33 12.39 -18.39 -16.64
N GLU A 34 12.00 -19.36 -17.45
CA GLU A 34 12.24 -19.36 -18.90
C GLU A 34 11.46 -18.24 -19.61
N PHE A 35 10.20 -18.00 -19.19
CA PHE A 35 9.37 -16.91 -19.72
C PHE A 35 10.01 -15.55 -19.48
N TYR A 36 10.36 -15.23 -18.22
CA TYR A 36 10.91 -13.91 -17.90
C TYR A 36 12.35 -13.70 -18.42
N LYS A 37 13.12 -14.77 -18.57
CA LYS A 37 14.43 -14.70 -19.26
C LYS A 37 14.29 -14.23 -20.72
N LYS A 38 13.26 -14.69 -21.43
CA LYS A 38 12.97 -14.24 -22.80
C LYS A 38 12.62 -12.75 -22.87
N LEU A 39 12.17 -12.17 -21.77
CA LEU A 39 11.87 -10.75 -21.63
C LEU A 39 13.05 -9.94 -21.09
N ASN A 40 14.24 -10.52 -20.95
CA ASN A 40 15.45 -9.92 -20.38
C ASN A 40 15.27 -9.45 -18.91
N VAL A 41 14.37 -10.08 -18.15
CA VAL A 41 14.15 -9.80 -16.74
C VAL A 41 15.13 -10.59 -15.89
N LEU A 42 15.82 -9.94 -14.96
CA LEU A 42 16.68 -10.60 -13.97
C LEU A 42 15.81 -11.37 -12.98
N ILE A 43 16.18 -12.65 -12.73
CA ILE A 43 15.44 -13.51 -11.81
C ILE A 43 16.31 -13.91 -10.63
N GLU A 44 15.79 -13.60 -9.45
CA GLU A 44 16.39 -14.01 -8.18
C GLU A 44 15.41 -14.92 -7.42
N LYS A 45 15.90 -16.00 -6.81
CA LYS A 45 15.11 -16.89 -5.98
C LYS A 45 15.52 -16.73 -4.53
N LYS A 46 14.55 -16.55 -3.64
CA LYS A 46 14.74 -16.49 -2.19
C LYS A 46 13.93 -17.60 -1.53
N TYR A 47 14.60 -18.45 -0.80
CA TYR A 47 13.98 -19.49 0.00
C TYR A 47 13.78 -19.00 1.41
N ILE A 48 12.58 -19.23 1.96
CA ILE A 48 12.20 -18.77 3.29
C ILE A 48 11.53 -19.89 4.08
N ASN A 49 11.79 -19.89 5.39
CA ASN A 49 11.07 -20.74 6.33
C ASN A 49 9.72 -20.11 6.68
N TYR A 50 8.65 -20.61 6.04
CA TYR A 50 7.29 -20.06 6.23
C TYR A 50 6.66 -20.42 7.59
N LYS A 51 7.25 -21.33 8.37
CA LYS A 51 6.74 -21.75 9.69
C LYS A 51 7.03 -20.71 10.78
N ASN A 52 8.10 -19.95 10.63
CA ASN A 52 8.43 -18.87 11.55
C ASN A 52 8.05 -17.51 10.93
N PHE A 53 6.87 -17.03 11.31
CA PHE A 53 6.32 -15.78 10.76
C PHE A 53 7.20 -14.56 11.00
N MET A 54 7.77 -14.42 12.21
CA MET A 54 8.61 -13.25 12.53
C MET A 54 9.95 -13.28 11.80
N GLU A 55 10.60 -14.44 11.73
CA GLU A 55 11.85 -14.63 10.99
C GLU A 55 11.63 -14.34 9.50
N MET A 56 10.56 -14.89 8.92
CA MET A 56 10.18 -14.64 7.55
C MET A 56 9.94 -13.15 7.29
N THR A 57 9.20 -12.46 8.16
CA THR A 57 8.93 -11.03 8.05
C THR A 57 10.22 -10.22 8.10
N LEU A 58 11.15 -10.56 9.01
CA LEU A 58 12.46 -9.91 9.12
C LEU A 58 13.32 -10.12 7.86
N LEU A 59 13.35 -11.33 7.32
CA LEU A 59 14.07 -11.62 6.07
C LEU A 59 13.51 -10.80 4.90
N LEU A 60 12.19 -10.71 4.78
CA LEU A 60 11.52 -9.92 3.75
C LEU A 60 11.75 -8.42 3.95
N ALA A 61 11.72 -7.93 5.19
CA ALA A 61 12.05 -6.54 5.50
C ALA A 61 13.50 -6.21 5.12
N ASN A 62 14.45 -7.08 5.46
CA ASN A 62 15.85 -6.93 5.06
C ASN A 62 16.04 -6.98 3.54
N LEU A 63 15.25 -7.77 2.82
CA LEU A 63 15.24 -7.78 1.37
C LEU A 63 14.75 -6.43 0.81
N LEU A 64 13.62 -5.94 1.30
CA LEU A 64 13.03 -4.66 0.88
C LEU A 64 13.91 -3.47 1.27
N ASN A 65 14.64 -3.56 2.38
CA ASN A 65 15.56 -2.49 2.82
C ASN A 65 16.75 -2.24 1.87
N LYS A 66 17.02 -3.14 0.94
CA LYS A 66 18.08 -2.99 -0.07
C LYS A 66 17.71 -2.04 -1.20
N PHE A 67 16.43 -1.78 -1.38
CA PHE A 67 15.92 -0.88 -2.41
C PHE A 67 16.04 0.58 -2.00
N THR A 68 16.09 1.46 -2.99
CA THR A 68 16.23 2.91 -2.85
C THR A 68 14.91 3.62 -3.16
N PRO A 69 14.78 4.92 -2.87
CA PRO A 69 13.60 5.70 -3.27
C PRO A 69 13.33 5.75 -4.78
N ASP A 70 14.36 5.52 -5.60
CA ASP A 70 14.25 5.53 -7.06
C ASP A 70 13.68 4.20 -7.61
N ASP A 71 13.64 3.16 -6.77
CA ASP A 71 13.10 1.86 -7.14
C ASP A 71 11.57 1.82 -7.00
N GLU A 72 10.88 1.28 -7.99
CA GLU A 72 9.46 0.97 -7.91
C GLU A 72 9.27 -0.52 -7.59
N ILE A 73 8.68 -0.83 -6.45
CA ILE A 73 8.49 -2.19 -5.96
C ILE A 73 7.03 -2.60 -6.10
N LEU A 74 6.80 -3.73 -6.76
CA LEU A 74 5.47 -4.35 -6.82
C LEU A 74 5.46 -5.67 -6.06
N LEU A 75 4.71 -5.73 -4.95
CA LEU A 75 4.49 -6.94 -4.18
C LEU A 75 3.27 -7.69 -4.74
N ASN A 76 3.50 -8.83 -5.37
CA ASN A 76 2.42 -9.70 -5.78
C ASN A 76 1.99 -10.61 -4.62
N LEU A 77 0.76 -10.41 -4.14
CA LEU A 77 0.18 -11.09 -2.99
C LEU A 77 -0.75 -12.25 -3.38
N SER A 78 -0.87 -12.56 -4.68
CA SER A 78 -1.86 -13.51 -5.21
C SER A 78 -1.50 -14.97 -5.03
N GLY A 79 -0.25 -15.28 -4.70
CA GLY A 79 0.23 -16.65 -4.72
C GLY A 79 0.90 -17.11 -3.44
N GLY A 80 1.16 -18.40 -3.39
CA GLY A 80 1.91 -19.02 -2.32
C GLY A 80 1.11 -19.34 -1.06
N ARG A 81 1.80 -19.70 0.01
CA ARG A 81 1.18 -19.95 1.32
C ARG A 81 0.71 -18.64 1.92
N ARG A 82 -0.47 -18.63 2.56
CA ARG A 82 -1.12 -17.43 3.12
C ARG A 82 -0.21 -16.59 4.03
N SER A 83 0.71 -17.20 4.76
CA SER A 83 1.67 -16.49 5.62
C SER A 83 2.64 -15.61 4.83
N ILE A 84 3.00 -15.97 3.60
CA ILE A 84 3.96 -15.21 2.77
C ILE A 84 3.40 -13.83 2.36
N PRO A 85 2.21 -13.73 1.75
CA PRO A 85 1.59 -12.43 1.45
C PRO A 85 1.42 -11.55 2.69
N ILE A 86 0.98 -12.13 3.81
CA ILE A 86 0.81 -11.39 5.07
C ILE A 86 2.16 -10.83 5.54
N SER A 87 3.23 -11.65 5.56
CA SER A 87 4.58 -11.20 5.92
C SER A 87 5.12 -10.12 4.97
N LEU A 88 4.83 -10.21 3.67
CA LEU A 88 5.20 -9.17 2.70
C LEU A 88 4.53 -7.83 3.01
N ILE A 89 3.24 -7.85 3.37
CA ILE A 89 2.52 -6.64 3.80
C ILE A 89 3.16 -6.06 5.06
N TYR A 90 3.43 -6.88 6.09
CA TYR A 90 4.07 -6.42 7.32
C TYR A 90 5.47 -5.86 7.06
N ALA A 91 6.30 -6.57 6.30
CA ALA A 91 7.64 -6.13 5.95
C ALA A 91 7.62 -4.83 5.13
N GLY A 92 6.75 -4.74 4.13
CA GLY A 92 6.59 -3.54 3.31
C GLY A 92 6.12 -2.34 4.13
N THR A 93 5.11 -2.52 4.98
CA THR A 93 4.62 -1.47 5.89
C THR A 93 5.72 -1.04 6.85
N PHE A 94 6.47 -1.98 7.45
CA PHE A 94 7.57 -1.66 8.34
C PHE A 94 8.64 -0.83 7.64
N ILE A 95 9.10 -1.23 6.46
CA ILE A 95 10.13 -0.48 5.72
C ILE A 95 9.65 0.89 5.26
N SER A 96 8.39 1.00 4.81
CA SER A 96 7.81 2.29 4.40
C SER A 96 7.73 3.31 5.53
N ASN A 97 7.81 2.89 6.81
CA ASN A 97 7.89 3.79 7.96
C ASN A 97 9.25 4.47 8.10
N PHE A 98 10.32 3.84 7.61
CA PHE A 98 11.68 4.30 7.79
C PHE A 98 12.33 4.79 6.51
N LYS A 99 11.78 4.39 5.36
CA LYS A 99 12.29 4.76 4.04
C LYS A 99 11.18 5.28 3.14
N ASP A 100 11.48 6.27 2.34
CA ASP A 100 10.61 6.78 1.28
C ASP A 100 10.74 5.88 0.04
N ILE A 101 10.16 4.68 0.09
CA ILE A 101 10.20 3.70 -1.01
C ILE A 101 8.81 3.59 -1.64
N ASN A 102 8.76 3.54 -2.97
CA ASN A 102 7.51 3.36 -3.70
C ASN A 102 7.13 1.87 -3.75
N ILE A 103 6.34 1.42 -2.76
CA ILE A 103 5.84 0.04 -2.69
C ILE A 103 4.36 0.03 -3.08
N LYS A 104 4.05 -0.70 -4.15
CA LYS A 104 2.69 -1.06 -4.56
C LYS A 104 2.44 -2.53 -4.29
N CYS A 105 1.21 -2.87 -3.99
CA CYS A 105 0.77 -4.24 -3.83
C CYS A 105 -0.24 -4.59 -4.93
N VAL A 106 -0.31 -5.86 -5.26
CA VAL A 106 -1.33 -6.38 -6.17
C VAL A 106 -1.86 -7.71 -5.66
N VAL A 107 -3.18 -7.86 -5.75
CA VAL A 107 -3.86 -9.14 -5.67
C VAL A 107 -4.53 -9.35 -7.02
N ILE A 108 -4.28 -10.51 -7.63
CA ILE A 108 -4.90 -10.88 -8.91
C ILE A 108 -6.04 -11.84 -8.57
N PRO A 109 -7.30 -11.40 -8.64
CA PRO A 109 -8.46 -12.26 -8.41
C PRO A 109 -8.65 -13.26 -9.55
N GLU A 110 -9.61 -14.17 -9.39
CA GLU A 110 -9.88 -15.25 -10.36
C GLU A 110 -10.28 -14.74 -11.75
N ASP A 111 -10.93 -13.56 -11.82
CA ASP A 111 -11.30 -12.89 -13.07
C ASP A 111 -10.10 -12.22 -13.78
N LYS A 112 -8.90 -12.35 -13.20
CA LYS A 112 -7.63 -11.79 -13.71
C LYS A 112 -7.62 -10.26 -13.84
N THR A 113 -8.49 -9.55 -13.13
CA THR A 113 -8.42 -8.11 -13.05
C THR A 113 -7.14 -7.69 -12.31
N TYR A 114 -6.54 -6.60 -12.74
CA TYR A 114 -5.32 -6.08 -12.14
C TYR A 114 -5.60 -4.71 -11.54
N THR A 115 -5.60 -4.64 -10.22
CA THR A 115 -5.76 -3.37 -9.50
C THR A 115 -4.65 -3.25 -8.45
N PRO A 116 -3.59 -2.48 -8.74
CA PRO A 116 -2.56 -2.21 -7.74
C PRO A 116 -3.12 -1.30 -6.66
N PHE A 117 -2.68 -1.51 -5.43
CA PHE A 117 -3.00 -0.65 -4.30
C PHE A 117 -1.73 -0.35 -3.49
N LYS A 118 -1.73 0.77 -2.79
CA LYS A 118 -0.65 1.10 -1.86
C LYS A 118 -0.84 0.35 -0.54
N LEU A 119 0.26 0.07 0.13
CA LEU A 119 0.21 -0.39 1.52
C LEU A 119 -0.52 0.65 2.37
N LEU A 120 -1.17 0.17 3.43
CA LEU A 120 -1.76 1.07 4.41
C LEU A 120 -0.67 2.01 4.93
N PRO A 121 -0.95 3.31 5.00
CA PRO A 121 0.03 4.28 5.45
C PRO A 121 0.42 4.00 6.90
N SER A 122 1.68 4.19 7.17
CA SER A 122 2.25 4.10 8.52
C SER A 122 1.83 5.24 9.44
N TYR A 123 1.31 6.31 8.86
CA TYR A 123 0.83 7.48 9.60
C TYR A 123 -0.65 7.32 9.93
N LEU A 124 -0.97 7.36 11.21
CA LEU A 124 -2.36 7.42 11.67
C LEU A 124 -2.74 8.88 11.92
N PRO A 125 -3.82 9.39 11.30
CA PRO A 125 -4.33 10.73 11.54
C PRO A 125 -4.65 10.95 13.01
N ASP A 126 -4.18 12.05 13.58
CA ASP A 126 -4.56 12.50 14.91
C ASP A 126 -5.93 13.22 14.87
N GLU A 127 -6.42 13.63 16.04
CA GLU A 127 -7.73 14.27 16.17
C GLU A 127 -7.88 15.53 15.30
N ILE A 128 -6.80 16.31 15.13
CA ILE A 128 -6.80 17.49 14.28
C ILE A 128 -6.85 17.10 12.81
N ASP A 129 -6.13 16.08 12.43
CA ASP A 129 -6.14 15.56 11.05
C ASP A 129 -7.50 14.98 10.68
N ILE A 130 -8.16 14.28 11.61
CA ILE A 130 -9.53 13.77 11.41
C ILE A 130 -10.52 14.93 11.19
N LYS A 131 -10.40 16.00 11.99
CA LYS A 131 -11.21 17.22 11.80
C LYS A 131 -10.93 17.89 10.44
N LEU A 132 -9.66 17.92 10.00
CA LEU A 132 -9.31 18.43 8.67
C LEU A 132 -9.93 17.60 7.55
N LEU A 133 -9.82 16.26 7.63
CA LEU A 133 -10.42 15.35 6.66
C LEU A 133 -11.95 15.52 6.60
N SER A 134 -12.61 15.58 7.76
CA SER A 134 -14.06 15.81 7.84
C SER A 134 -14.48 17.12 7.19
N LYS A 135 -13.69 18.19 7.32
CA LYS A 135 -14.00 19.49 6.69
C LYS A 135 -13.74 19.47 5.17
N LEU A 136 -12.74 18.72 4.71
CA LEU A 136 -12.52 18.50 3.28
C LEU A 136 -13.69 17.74 2.63
N SER A 137 -14.32 16.80 3.33
CA SER A 137 -15.52 16.12 2.84
C SER A 137 -16.73 17.05 2.65
N GLN A 138 -16.72 18.21 3.32
CA GLN A 138 -17.75 19.25 3.24
C GLN A 138 -17.38 20.40 2.28
N GLU A 139 -16.33 20.26 1.46
CA GLU A 139 -15.85 21.26 0.49
C GLU A 139 -15.51 22.62 1.09
N ILE A 140 -15.03 22.65 2.34
CA ILE A 140 -14.72 23.90 3.05
C ILE A 140 -13.34 24.42 2.62
N THR A 141 -13.26 25.76 2.39
CA THR A 141 -12.01 26.43 2.01
C THR A 141 -10.96 26.42 3.13
N LEU A 142 -9.68 26.54 2.78
CA LEU A 142 -8.57 26.59 3.76
C LEU A 142 -8.70 27.73 4.77
N THR A 143 -9.24 28.87 4.36
CA THR A 143 -9.46 30.03 5.24
C THR A 143 -10.50 29.70 6.30
N ASN A 144 -11.61 29.11 5.90
CA ASN A 144 -12.68 28.71 6.84
C ASN A 144 -12.20 27.58 7.79
N MET A 145 -11.26 26.72 7.35
CA MET A 145 -10.64 25.71 8.21
C MET A 145 -9.81 26.34 9.33
N GLN A 146 -9.11 27.45 9.05
CA GLN A 146 -8.33 28.16 10.07
C GLN A 146 -9.23 28.66 11.20
N ASP A 147 -10.34 29.32 10.85
CA ASP A 147 -11.29 29.86 11.83
C ASP A 147 -11.97 28.74 12.64
N PHE A 148 -12.30 27.62 11.96
CA PHE A 148 -12.95 26.47 12.61
C PHE A 148 -12.02 25.73 13.59
N LEU A 149 -10.74 25.53 13.20
CA LEU A 149 -9.78 24.73 13.99
C LEU A 149 -8.97 25.56 14.99
N GLY A 150 -8.99 26.89 14.86
CA GLY A 150 -8.19 27.77 15.71
C GLY A 150 -6.67 27.63 15.52
N ILE A 151 -6.23 27.08 14.37
CA ILE A 151 -4.81 26.84 14.09
C ILE A 151 -4.34 27.64 12.88
N LYS A 152 -3.05 28.03 12.89
CA LYS A 152 -2.49 28.89 11.84
C LYS A 152 -2.43 28.17 10.49
N GLN A 153 -2.65 28.90 9.41
CA GLN A 153 -2.63 28.40 8.03
C GLN A 153 -1.35 27.60 7.65
N PRO A 154 -0.13 28.00 8.07
CA PRO A 154 1.05 27.18 7.79
C PRO A 154 0.98 25.78 8.41
N THR A 155 0.41 25.65 9.60
CA THR A 155 0.22 24.35 10.27
C THR A 155 -0.79 23.49 9.53
N ILE A 156 -1.90 24.08 9.07
CA ILE A 156 -2.90 23.39 8.24
C ILE A 156 -2.23 22.87 6.96
N SER A 157 -1.48 23.73 6.27
CA SER A 157 -0.80 23.36 5.02
C SER A 157 0.20 22.23 5.22
N MET A 158 0.96 22.23 6.32
CA MET A 158 1.90 21.15 6.66
C MET A 158 1.16 19.82 6.92
N ARG A 159 0.06 19.86 7.68
CA ARG A 159 -0.75 18.68 7.94
C ARG A 159 -1.40 18.11 6.67
N LEU A 160 -1.94 18.96 5.81
CA LEU A 160 -2.51 18.54 4.53
C LEU A 160 -1.46 17.88 3.63
N LYS A 161 -0.23 18.43 3.55
CA LYS A 161 0.88 17.76 2.83
C LYS A 161 1.20 16.39 3.39
N ARG A 162 1.16 16.24 4.73
CA ARG A 162 1.37 14.95 5.38
C ARG A 162 0.24 13.96 5.06
N LEU A 163 -1.01 14.40 5.13
CA LEU A 163 -2.17 13.59 4.76
C LEU A 163 -2.13 13.17 3.27
N GLU A 164 -1.67 14.05 2.39
CA GLU A 164 -1.46 13.75 0.98
C GLU A 164 -0.33 12.72 0.78
N LYS A 165 0.82 12.92 1.43
CA LYS A 165 1.94 11.97 1.39
C LYS A 165 1.49 10.55 1.77
N HIS A 166 0.60 10.43 2.76
CA HIS A 166 0.08 9.14 3.22
C HIS A 166 -1.24 8.72 2.56
N SER A 167 -1.59 9.35 1.45
CA SER A 167 -2.71 8.96 0.58
C SER A 167 -4.09 9.03 1.23
N TYR A 168 -4.30 9.86 2.23
CA TYR A 168 -5.63 10.19 2.77
C TYR A 168 -6.36 11.21 1.90
N ILE A 169 -5.61 12.09 1.24
CA ILE A 169 -6.13 13.07 0.28
C ILE A 169 -5.33 13.04 -1.00
N ILE A 170 -5.94 13.52 -2.08
CA ILE A 170 -5.29 13.74 -3.38
C ILE A 170 -5.51 15.19 -3.81
N LEU A 171 -4.54 15.73 -4.57
CA LEU A 171 -4.65 17.01 -5.24
C LEU A 171 -5.18 16.82 -6.66
N ASN A 172 -6.13 17.68 -7.06
CA ASN A 172 -6.55 17.82 -8.44
C ASN A 172 -6.54 19.32 -8.78
N GLY A 173 -5.48 19.79 -9.39
CA GLY A 173 -5.24 21.20 -9.58
C GLY A 173 -5.01 21.94 -8.25
N ARG A 174 -5.93 22.84 -7.87
CA ARG A 174 -5.90 23.56 -6.59
C ARG A 174 -6.76 22.92 -5.50
N ASP A 175 -7.62 21.98 -5.90
CA ASP A 175 -8.59 21.35 -5.01
C ASP A 175 -8.03 20.08 -4.37
N ARG A 176 -8.55 19.77 -3.19
CA ARG A 176 -8.17 18.58 -2.42
C ARG A 176 -9.40 17.72 -2.20
N TYR A 177 -9.24 16.43 -2.46
CA TYR A 177 -10.31 15.45 -2.33
C TYR A 177 -9.88 14.33 -1.39
N LEU A 178 -10.81 13.77 -0.65
CA LEU A 178 -10.57 12.57 0.11
C LEU A 178 -10.37 11.38 -0.83
N THR A 179 -9.43 10.53 -0.48
CA THR A 179 -9.36 9.17 -1.05
C THR A 179 -10.35 8.25 -0.34
N ASN A 180 -10.53 7.02 -0.83
CA ASN A 180 -11.31 6.01 -0.11
C ASN A 180 -10.79 5.79 1.32
N LEU A 181 -9.47 5.87 1.51
CA LEU A 181 -8.86 5.77 2.83
C LEU A 181 -9.20 6.98 3.71
N GLY A 182 -9.21 8.18 3.13
CA GLY A 182 -9.63 9.41 3.83
C GLY A 182 -11.09 9.34 4.27
N HIS A 183 -11.98 8.90 3.39
CA HIS A 183 -13.40 8.67 3.72
C HIS A 183 -13.54 7.66 4.86
N MET A 184 -12.88 6.50 4.77
CA MET A 184 -12.92 5.47 5.81
C MET A 184 -12.51 6.02 7.19
N VAL A 185 -11.49 6.89 7.26
CA VAL A 185 -11.08 7.51 8.53
C VAL A 185 -12.15 8.44 9.07
N VAL A 186 -12.80 9.24 8.22
CA VAL A 186 -13.89 10.13 8.63
C VAL A 186 -15.07 9.31 9.14
N ASP A 187 -15.51 8.31 8.39
CA ASP A 187 -16.68 7.47 8.71
C ASP A 187 -16.51 6.71 10.04
N ILE A 188 -15.29 6.21 10.31
CA ILE A 188 -15.00 5.49 11.56
C ILE A 188 -14.99 6.44 12.78
N ASN A 189 -14.47 7.66 12.63
CA ASN A 189 -14.24 8.56 13.76
C ASN A 189 -15.35 9.60 13.97
N ILE A 190 -16.18 9.81 12.95
CA ILE A 190 -17.31 10.76 13.00
C ILE A 190 -18.55 9.99 12.52
N PRO A 191 -19.13 9.14 13.38
CA PRO A 191 -20.34 8.41 13.01
C PRO A 191 -21.43 9.41 12.64
N GLU A 192 -22.15 9.14 11.56
CA GLU A 192 -23.31 9.90 11.15
C GLU A 192 -24.25 10.05 12.36
N LYS A 193 -24.54 11.28 12.74
CA LYS A 193 -25.64 11.54 13.67
C LYS A 193 -26.88 10.95 13.03
N ASN A 194 -27.47 9.96 13.71
CA ASN A 194 -28.68 9.26 13.33
C ASN A 194 -29.64 10.15 12.54
N GLN A 195 -29.85 9.79 11.28
CA GLN A 195 -31.02 10.24 10.50
C GLN A 195 -32.28 9.53 11.01
N THR A 196 -32.59 9.69 12.28
CA THR A 196 -33.78 9.14 12.89
C THR A 196 -34.30 10.12 13.93
N GLU A 197 -34.75 11.28 13.50
CA GLU A 197 -35.69 12.13 14.25
C GLU A 197 -36.35 13.18 13.31
N GLU A 198 -36.81 12.77 12.13
CA GLU A 198 -37.80 13.54 11.38
C GLU A 198 -38.69 12.59 10.57
N GLU A 199 -39.47 11.77 11.27
CA GLU A 199 -40.75 11.22 10.78
C GLU A 199 -41.57 10.75 11.98
N ILE A 200 -42.21 11.70 12.71
CA ILE A 200 -43.46 11.47 13.42
C ILE A 200 -44.32 12.73 13.27
#